data_5361759cd0dac276cbd14e9d98c2b9a7
#
_entry.id   5361759cd0dac276cbd14e9d98c2b9a7
#
_cell.length_a   1.000
_cell.length_b   1.000
_cell.length_c   1.000
_cell.angle_alpha   90.00
_cell.angle_beta   90.00
_cell.angle_gamma   90.00
#
_symmetry.space_group_name_H-M   'P 1'
#
loop_
_entity.id
_entity.type
_entity.pdbx_description
1 polymer ?
#
loop_
_entity_poly.entity_id
_entity_poly.type
_entity_poly.pdbx_seq_one_letter_code
_entity_poly.pdbx_strand_id
1 'polypeptide(L)'
;QIALSRQILEGGGDPATRPLWEMLAHLTCFHYREMKPAYWRRFEREAMDVDELKDDPACVGGVRLESPVPRPIKKSLGFTYRFDPDQDTKTGEGDKVVFAHDRRCQFEVAAFDPDGRLTLKISEKSLARMGGAPPSDGSLIPWETPLADSLAASIEAVARGWVERRAVPPAVRQFLLREPPNATGHAAGAHLLAPGETPEDGALRIVRG
;
A
#
# COMPACT_ATOMS: atom_id res chain seq x y z
N GLN A 1 6.89 -6.77 -14.26
CA GLN A 1 7.89 -7.00 -13.20
C GLN A 1 8.54 -8.39 -13.37
N ILE A 2 7.76 -9.48 -13.42
CA ILE A 2 8.30 -10.84 -13.61
C ILE A 2 9.13 -10.97 -14.89
N ALA A 3 8.65 -10.42 -16.02
CA ALA A 3 9.39 -10.42 -17.27
C ALA A 3 10.73 -9.66 -17.16
N LEU A 4 10.73 -8.52 -16.47
CA LEU A 4 11.93 -7.72 -16.22
C LEU A 4 12.94 -8.46 -15.33
N SER A 5 12.47 -9.09 -14.25
CA SER A 5 13.30 -9.95 -13.39
C SER A 5 13.98 -11.05 -14.19
N ARG A 6 13.22 -11.76 -15.02
CA ARG A 6 13.75 -12.81 -15.91
C ARG A 6 14.79 -12.25 -16.89
N GLN A 7 14.49 -11.12 -17.50
CA GLN A 7 15.40 -10.46 -18.44
C GLN A 7 16.74 -10.07 -17.79
N ILE A 8 16.72 -9.64 -16.52
CA ILE A 8 17.95 -9.36 -15.76
C ILE A 8 18.75 -10.65 -15.54
N LEU A 9 18.10 -11.72 -15.11
CA LEU A 9 18.74 -13.00 -14.81
C LEU A 9 19.32 -13.67 -16.07
N GLU A 10 18.56 -13.69 -17.15
CA GLU A 10 18.98 -14.28 -18.44
C GLU A 10 20.07 -13.43 -19.12
N GLY A 11 19.96 -12.11 -19.01
CA GLY A 11 20.94 -11.18 -19.58
C GLY A 11 22.27 -11.16 -18.83
N GLY A 12 22.25 -11.56 -17.55
CA GLY A 12 23.44 -11.64 -16.71
C GLY A 12 24.27 -10.38 -16.66
N GLY A 13 25.55 -10.52 -16.45
CA GLY A 13 26.56 -9.46 -16.39
C GLY A 13 27.92 -10.02 -16.04
N ASP A 14 28.88 -9.12 -15.77
CA ASP A 14 30.17 -9.51 -15.23
C ASP A 14 29.98 -10.30 -13.92
N PRO A 15 30.65 -11.45 -13.74
CA PRO A 15 30.61 -12.23 -12.50
C PRO A 15 30.92 -11.40 -11.25
N ALA A 16 31.76 -10.38 -11.33
CA ALA A 16 32.07 -9.49 -10.24
C ALA A 16 30.86 -8.62 -9.80
N THR A 17 29.90 -8.41 -10.69
CA THR A 17 28.66 -7.65 -10.39
C THR A 17 27.46 -8.55 -10.13
N ARG A 18 27.66 -9.85 -10.05
CA ARG A 18 26.60 -10.84 -9.85
C ARG A 18 25.68 -10.54 -8.66
N PRO A 19 26.18 -10.23 -7.46
CA PRO A 19 25.30 -9.91 -6.33
C PRO A 19 24.37 -8.73 -6.60
N LEU A 20 24.83 -7.75 -7.38
CA LEU A 20 24.04 -6.57 -7.72
C LEU A 20 22.85 -6.90 -8.63
N TRP A 21 23.10 -7.56 -9.76
CA TRP A 21 22.01 -7.82 -10.70
C TRP A 21 21.07 -8.95 -10.24
N GLU A 22 21.53 -9.91 -9.45
CA GLU A 22 20.66 -10.89 -8.78
C GLU A 22 19.74 -10.18 -7.77
N MET A 23 20.28 -9.27 -6.94
CA MET A 23 19.50 -8.46 -6.03
C MET A 23 18.46 -7.62 -6.77
N LEU A 24 18.82 -6.95 -7.84
CA LEU A 24 17.90 -6.17 -8.68
C LEU A 24 16.77 -7.05 -9.23
N ALA A 25 17.09 -8.24 -9.72
CA ALA A 25 16.09 -9.17 -10.23
C ALA A 25 15.09 -9.59 -9.14
N HIS A 26 15.57 -9.83 -7.92
CA HIS A 26 14.71 -10.14 -6.78
C HIS A 26 13.87 -8.94 -6.33
N LEU A 27 14.42 -7.73 -6.33
CA LEU A 27 13.72 -6.51 -5.94
C LEU A 27 12.59 -6.16 -6.90
N THR A 28 12.72 -6.42 -8.21
CA THR A 28 11.62 -6.15 -9.17
C THR A 28 10.33 -6.88 -8.83
N CYS A 29 10.41 -8.03 -8.18
CA CYS A 29 9.26 -8.82 -7.75
C CYS A 29 8.96 -8.70 -6.24
N PHE A 30 9.71 -7.88 -5.50
CA PHE A 30 9.60 -7.77 -4.05
C PHE A 30 8.18 -7.40 -3.62
N HIS A 31 7.66 -6.27 -4.07
CA HIS A 31 6.33 -5.80 -3.69
C HIS A 31 5.22 -6.77 -4.09
N TYR A 32 5.34 -7.42 -5.24
CA TYR A 32 4.38 -8.44 -5.65
C TYR A 32 4.33 -9.63 -4.68
N ARG A 33 5.48 -10.05 -4.15
CA ARG A 33 5.54 -11.13 -3.14
C ARG A 33 5.01 -10.70 -1.79
N GLU A 34 5.41 -9.50 -1.33
CA GLU A 34 4.98 -8.94 -0.05
C GLU A 34 3.48 -8.68 0.01
N MET A 35 2.85 -8.43 -1.13
CA MET A 35 1.42 -8.19 -1.21
C MET A 35 0.57 -9.46 -1.25
N LYS A 36 1.16 -10.63 -1.51
CA LYS A 36 0.41 -11.89 -1.59
C LYS A 36 -0.43 -12.17 -0.34
N PRO A 37 0.09 -12.03 0.90
CA PRO A 37 -0.71 -12.27 2.09
C PRO A 37 -1.96 -11.38 2.20
N ALA A 38 -1.86 -10.10 1.78
CA ALA A 38 -2.99 -9.19 1.76
C ALA A 38 -4.04 -9.62 0.71
N TYR A 39 -3.61 -10.01 -0.48
CA TYR A 39 -4.52 -10.55 -1.49
C TYR A 39 -5.21 -11.85 -1.04
N TRP A 40 -4.48 -12.77 -0.39
CA TRP A 40 -5.06 -14.01 0.11
C TRP A 40 -6.10 -13.75 1.19
N ARG A 41 -5.79 -12.93 2.20
CA ARG A 41 -6.77 -12.52 3.23
C ARG A 41 -8.01 -11.89 2.63
N ARG A 42 -7.83 -11.06 1.60
CA ARG A 42 -8.96 -10.48 0.89
C ARG A 42 -9.81 -11.53 0.19
N PHE A 43 -9.20 -12.48 -0.54
CA PHE A 43 -9.94 -13.56 -1.20
C PHE A 43 -10.66 -14.47 -0.20
N GLU A 44 -10.04 -14.74 0.95
CA GLU A 44 -10.69 -15.45 2.04
C GLU A 44 -11.93 -14.71 2.52
N ARG A 45 -11.84 -13.42 2.81
CA ARG A 45 -12.97 -12.58 3.24
C ARG A 45 -14.06 -12.46 2.18
N GLU A 46 -13.72 -12.42 0.91
CA GLU A 46 -14.69 -12.42 -0.19
C GLU A 46 -15.47 -13.74 -0.31
N ALA A 47 -14.90 -14.84 0.18
CA ALA A 47 -15.53 -16.16 0.20
C ALA A 47 -16.31 -16.45 1.50
N MET A 48 -16.09 -15.68 2.56
CA MET A 48 -16.76 -15.83 3.85
C MET A 48 -18.24 -15.49 3.76
N ASP A 49 -19.04 -16.16 4.55
CA ASP A 49 -20.45 -15.79 4.75
C ASP A 49 -20.58 -14.60 5.73
N VAL A 50 -21.82 -14.18 5.96
CA VAL A 50 -22.10 -13.00 6.80
C VAL A 50 -21.70 -13.23 8.26
N ASP A 51 -21.89 -14.45 8.78
CA ASP A 51 -21.61 -14.77 10.19
C ASP A 51 -20.09 -14.89 10.39
N GLU A 52 -19.38 -15.52 9.48
CA GLU A 52 -17.91 -15.54 9.47
C GLU A 52 -17.31 -14.12 9.40
N LEU A 53 -17.90 -13.22 8.59
CA LEU A 53 -17.46 -11.83 8.50
C LEU A 53 -17.79 -10.99 9.73
N LYS A 54 -18.81 -11.37 10.53
CA LYS A 54 -19.06 -10.75 11.85
C LYS A 54 -18.00 -11.15 12.87
N ASP A 55 -17.47 -12.37 12.76
CA ASP A 55 -16.44 -12.90 13.65
C ASP A 55 -15.02 -12.38 13.28
N ASP A 56 -14.82 -11.84 12.07
CA ASP A 56 -13.55 -11.19 11.69
C ASP A 56 -13.52 -9.73 12.15
N PRO A 57 -12.70 -9.39 13.18
CA PRO A 57 -12.68 -8.03 13.74
C PRO A 57 -12.16 -6.95 12.78
N ALA A 58 -11.68 -7.30 11.60
CA ALA A 58 -11.32 -6.33 10.58
C ALA A 58 -12.49 -5.99 9.63
N CYS A 59 -13.61 -6.67 9.76
CA CYS A 59 -14.78 -6.56 8.90
C CYS A 59 -15.98 -5.98 9.63
N VAL A 60 -17.02 -5.63 8.87
CA VAL A 60 -18.37 -5.36 9.41
C VAL A 60 -19.37 -6.21 8.65
N GLY A 61 -19.78 -7.33 9.25
CA GLY A 61 -20.70 -8.28 8.65
C GLY A 61 -22.14 -7.77 8.69
N GLY A 62 -22.89 -8.02 7.61
CA GLY A 62 -24.36 -7.84 7.57
C GLY A 62 -24.83 -6.41 7.67
N VAL A 63 -24.16 -5.45 7.03
CA VAL A 63 -24.62 -4.05 6.99
C VAL A 63 -25.89 -3.93 6.12
N ARG A 64 -26.82 -3.06 6.54
CA ARG A 64 -28.06 -2.74 5.82
C ARG A 64 -28.26 -1.24 5.72
N LEU A 65 -28.59 -0.76 4.52
CA LEU A 65 -28.86 0.65 4.27
C LEU A 65 -30.07 1.12 5.10
N GLU A 66 -29.86 2.11 5.97
CA GLU A 66 -30.94 2.65 6.83
C GLU A 66 -31.88 3.55 6.03
N SER A 67 -31.32 4.35 5.11
CA SER A 67 -32.12 5.26 4.27
C SER A 67 -31.47 5.41 2.89
N PRO A 68 -32.27 5.35 1.81
CA PRO A 68 -31.76 5.64 0.48
C PRO A 68 -31.50 7.13 0.25
N VAL A 69 -31.92 8.00 1.18
CA VAL A 69 -31.74 9.46 1.08
C VAL A 69 -30.37 9.82 1.63
N PRO A 70 -29.44 10.28 0.77
CA PRO A 70 -28.09 10.61 1.21
C PRO A 70 -28.04 11.93 1.99
N ARG A 71 -27.03 12.04 2.86
CA ARG A 71 -26.65 13.33 3.46
C ARG A 71 -25.46 13.90 2.69
N PRO A 72 -25.44 15.22 2.38
CA PRO A 72 -24.29 15.80 1.72
C PRO A 72 -23.05 15.80 2.64
N ILE A 73 -21.92 15.31 2.15
CA ILE A 73 -20.63 15.34 2.83
C ILE A 73 -19.59 15.99 1.89
N LYS A 74 -19.39 17.30 1.99
CA LYS A 74 -18.52 18.08 1.09
C LYS A 74 -18.91 17.85 -0.39
N LYS A 75 -18.02 17.23 -1.17
CA LYS A 75 -18.24 16.90 -2.60
C LYS A 75 -18.73 15.45 -2.81
N SER A 76 -19.24 14.80 -1.78
CA SER A 76 -19.68 13.41 -1.79
C SER A 76 -21.02 13.28 -1.06
N LEU A 77 -21.59 12.10 -1.13
CA LEU A 77 -22.84 11.73 -0.47
C LEU A 77 -22.56 10.76 0.66
N GLY A 78 -23.16 10.96 1.81
CA GLY A 78 -23.11 10.05 2.95
C GLY A 78 -24.35 9.17 3.01
N PHE A 79 -24.14 7.86 3.02
CA PHE A 79 -25.19 6.86 3.19
C PHE A 79 -24.98 6.14 4.50
N THR A 80 -26.04 6.12 5.35
CA THR A 80 -25.98 5.47 6.66
C THR A 80 -26.45 4.03 6.57
N TYR A 81 -25.65 3.16 7.15
CA TYR A 81 -25.93 1.72 7.27
C TYR A 81 -26.06 1.34 8.73
N ARG A 82 -26.92 0.36 8.99
CA ARG A 82 -26.98 -0.33 10.28
C ARG A 82 -26.23 -1.65 10.21
N PHE A 83 -25.58 -2.01 11.30
CA PHE A 83 -24.95 -3.29 11.52
C PHE A 83 -25.30 -3.81 12.93
N ASP A 84 -24.97 -5.06 13.21
CA ASP A 84 -25.15 -5.69 14.50
C ASP A 84 -24.14 -5.09 15.51
N PRO A 85 -24.57 -4.39 16.56
CA PRO A 85 -23.64 -3.75 17.51
C PRO A 85 -22.87 -4.76 18.37
N ASP A 86 -23.32 -6.01 18.45
CA ASP A 86 -22.68 -7.04 19.26
C ASP A 86 -21.42 -7.64 18.58
N GLN A 87 -21.17 -7.29 17.30
CA GLN A 87 -19.94 -7.72 16.62
C GLN A 87 -18.73 -6.88 17.06
N ASP A 88 -17.60 -7.55 17.36
CA ASP A 88 -16.33 -6.89 17.63
C ASP A 88 -15.68 -6.47 16.31
N THR A 89 -15.58 -5.17 16.05
CA THR A 89 -14.93 -4.64 14.85
C THR A 89 -13.94 -3.53 15.17
N LYS A 90 -12.81 -3.56 14.47
CA LYS A 90 -11.77 -2.52 14.50
C LYS A 90 -12.00 -1.43 13.45
N THR A 91 -13.01 -1.62 12.60
CA THR A 91 -13.37 -0.61 11.60
C THR A 91 -13.83 0.66 12.29
N GLY A 92 -13.28 1.79 11.87
CA GLY A 92 -13.58 3.10 12.47
C GLY A 92 -13.66 4.22 11.44
N GLU A 93 -13.89 5.43 11.93
CA GLU A 93 -13.93 6.62 11.10
C GLU A 93 -12.58 6.85 10.39
N GLY A 94 -12.63 7.15 9.10
CA GLY A 94 -11.46 7.33 8.24
C GLY A 94 -11.00 6.07 7.52
N ASP A 95 -11.43 4.90 7.96
CA ASP A 95 -11.05 3.65 7.31
C ASP A 95 -11.63 3.53 5.90
N LYS A 96 -10.89 2.83 5.06
CA LYS A 96 -11.31 2.51 3.71
C LYS A 96 -11.81 1.08 3.64
N VAL A 97 -13.01 0.94 3.11
CA VAL A 97 -13.71 -0.34 3.01
C VAL A 97 -14.26 -0.57 1.60
N VAL A 98 -14.61 -1.81 1.33
CA VAL A 98 -15.29 -2.23 0.10
C VAL A 98 -16.36 -3.26 0.48
N PHE A 99 -17.44 -3.34 -0.30
CA PHE A 99 -18.39 -4.44 -0.14
C PHE A 99 -17.74 -5.77 -0.57
N ALA A 100 -17.89 -6.81 0.24
CA ALA A 100 -17.27 -8.11 -0.02
C ALA A 100 -17.65 -8.69 -1.39
N HIS A 101 -18.90 -8.47 -1.83
CA HIS A 101 -19.40 -8.97 -3.12
C HIS A 101 -19.35 -7.95 -4.27
N ASP A 102 -18.96 -6.70 -3.99
CA ASP A 102 -18.88 -5.64 -5.00
C ASP A 102 -17.65 -4.77 -4.84
N ARG A 103 -16.60 -5.12 -5.57
CA ARG A 103 -15.28 -4.46 -5.55
C ARG A 103 -15.16 -3.24 -6.47
N ARG A 104 -16.23 -2.85 -7.16
CA ARG A 104 -16.17 -1.77 -8.15
C ARG A 104 -15.77 -0.43 -7.55
N CYS A 105 -16.08 -0.23 -6.26
CA CYS A 105 -15.86 1.03 -5.57
C CYS A 105 -15.33 0.84 -4.16
N GLN A 106 -14.36 1.65 -3.81
CA GLN A 106 -13.86 1.83 -2.45
C GLN A 106 -14.63 2.96 -1.78
N PHE A 107 -14.84 2.85 -0.48
CA PHE A 107 -15.56 3.83 0.35
C PHE A 107 -14.72 4.22 1.55
N GLU A 108 -14.95 5.44 2.06
CA GLU A 108 -14.39 5.91 3.32
C GLU A 108 -15.52 5.88 4.37
N VAL A 109 -15.25 5.36 5.54
CA VAL A 109 -16.14 5.44 6.69
C VAL A 109 -16.09 6.86 7.23
N ALA A 110 -17.14 7.65 6.97
CA ALA A 110 -17.20 9.05 7.34
C ALA A 110 -17.68 9.28 8.78
N ALA A 111 -18.36 8.29 9.36
CA ALA A 111 -18.75 8.26 10.77
C ALA A 111 -18.96 6.80 11.17
N PHE A 112 -18.62 6.48 12.40
CA PHE A 112 -18.82 5.18 13.01
C PHE A 112 -19.38 5.34 14.42
N ASP A 113 -20.51 4.68 14.68
CA ASP A 113 -21.18 4.66 15.97
C ASP A 113 -21.21 3.21 16.48
N PRO A 114 -20.59 2.91 17.64
CA PRO A 114 -20.59 1.57 18.21
C PRO A 114 -22.00 0.99 18.45
N ASP A 115 -23.02 1.85 18.56
CA ASP A 115 -24.41 1.41 18.69
C ASP A 115 -25.02 0.82 17.38
N GLY A 116 -24.18 0.46 16.42
CA GLY A 116 -24.55 -0.28 15.22
C GLY A 116 -24.90 0.59 14.01
N ARG A 117 -24.29 1.77 13.89
CA ARG A 117 -24.43 2.65 12.74
C ARG A 117 -23.09 3.07 12.17
N LEU A 118 -22.98 3.09 10.86
CA LEU A 118 -21.86 3.68 10.15
C LEU A 118 -22.33 4.49 8.94
N THR A 119 -21.58 5.50 8.55
CA THR A 119 -21.86 6.28 7.35
C THR A 119 -20.73 6.12 6.35
N LEU A 120 -21.07 5.65 5.15
CA LEU A 120 -20.13 5.54 4.03
C LEU A 120 -20.18 6.82 3.18
N LYS A 121 -19.00 7.37 2.90
CA LYS A 121 -18.83 8.50 1.98
C LYS A 121 -18.67 7.96 0.56
N ILE A 122 -19.62 8.27 -0.30
CA ILE A 122 -19.72 7.78 -1.68
C ILE A 122 -19.66 8.97 -2.64
N SER A 123 -18.74 8.94 -3.60
CA SER A 123 -18.68 9.96 -4.65
C SER A 123 -19.78 9.70 -5.70
N GLU A 124 -20.23 10.75 -6.38
CA GLU A 124 -21.20 10.62 -7.48
C GLU A 124 -20.67 9.67 -8.58
N LYS A 125 -19.36 9.70 -8.84
CA LYS A 125 -18.72 8.79 -9.80
C LYS A 125 -18.82 7.33 -9.36
N SER A 126 -18.64 7.07 -8.06
CA SER A 126 -18.79 5.71 -7.49
C SER A 126 -20.23 5.26 -7.55
N LEU A 127 -21.17 6.17 -7.23
CA LEU A 127 -22.59 5.89 -7.31
C LEU A 127 -23.02 5.53 -8.74
N ALA A 128 -22.57 6.28 -9.72
CA ALA A 128 -22.85 5.99 -11.14
C ALA A 128 -22.30 4.61 -11.57
N ARG A 129 -21.10 4.22 -11.08
CA ARG A 129 -20.54 2.89 -11.35
C ARG A 129 -21.35 1.74 -10.75
N MET A 130 -22.07 2.01 -9.67
CA MET A 130 -22.95 1.03 -9.00
C MET A 130 -24.39 1.01 -9.56
N GLY A 131 -24.67 1.79 -10.61
CA GLY A 131 -26.01 1.85 -11.21
C GLY A 131 -26.90 2.94 -10.62
N GLY A 132 -26.34 3.93 -9.95
CA GLY A 132 -27.06 5.10 -9.41
C GLY A 132 -27.53 4.98 -7.96
N ALA A 133 -27.39 3.81 -7.35
CA ALA A 133 -27.73 3.57 -5.95
C ALA A 133 -26.61 2.78 -5.22
N PRO A 134 -26.38 3.01 -3.94
CA PRO A 134 -25.49 2.16 -3.15
C PRO A 134 -26.14 0.80 -2.88
N PRO A 135 -25.35 -0.26 -2.58
CA PRO A 135 -25.90 -1.54 -2.16
C PRO A 135 -26.85 -1.40 -0.97
N SER A 136 -27.98 -2.10 -1.00
CA SER A 136 -28.98 -2.10 0.09
C SER A 136 -28.49 -2.86 1.32
N ASP A 137 -27.67 -3.87 1.09
CA ASP A 137 -27.14 -4.77 2.12
C ASP A 137 -25.81 -5.38 1.68
N GLY A 138 -25.13 -6.06 2.58
CA GLY A 138 -23.87 -6.77 2.33
C GLY A 138 -22.98 -6.79 3.55
N SER A 139 -21.69 -7.03 3.32
CA SER A 139 -20.66 -6.95 4.36
C SER A 139 -19.50 -6.09 3.87
N LEU A 140 -18.86 -5.38 4.80
CA LEU A 140 -17.74 -4.52 4.51
C LEU A 140 -16.45 -5.21 4.92
N ILE A 141 -15.49 -5.23 4.01
CA ILE A 141 -14.14 -5.71 4.26
C ILE A 141 -13.14 -4.57 4.06
N PRO A 142 -11.96 -4.63 4.69
CA PRO A 142 -10.94 -3.60 4.52
C PRO A 142 -10.52 -3.43 3.06
N TRP A 143 -10.37 -2.17 2.62
CA TRP A 143 -9.68 -1.87 1.38
C TRP A 143 -8.17 -1.93 1.61
N GLU A 144 -7.60 -3.11 1.46
CA GLU A 144 -6.15 -3.28 1.49
C GLU A 144 -5.56 -2.85 0.15
N THR A 145 -5.16 -1.58 0.06
CA THR A 145 -4.41 -1.10 -1.12
C THR A 145 -2.94 -1.18 -0.80
N PRO A 146 -2.19 -1.95 -1.55
CA PRO A 146 -0.74 -1.90 -1.42
C PRO A 146 -0.22 -0.53 -1.85
N LEU A 147 0.40 0.19 -0.93
CA LEU A 147 1.05 1.50 -1.18
C LEU A 147 2.33 1.38 -2.03
N ALA A 148 2.44 0.35 -2.84
CA ALA A 148 3.70 -0.03 -3.46
C ALA A 148 3.90 0.51 -4.88
N ASP A 149 2.92 1.14 -5.51
CA ASP A 149 3.02 1.50 -6.93
C ASP A 149 4.18 2.45 -7.22
N SER A 150 4.37 3.49 -6.41
CA SER A 150 5.49 4.43 -6.59
C SER A 150 6.85 3.80 -6.25
N LEU A 151 6.90 2.96 -5.23
CA LEU A 151 8.10 2.23 -4.83
C LEU A 151 8.46 1.18 -5.89
N ALA A 152 7.48 0.43 -6.35
CA ALA A 152 7.65 -0.54 -7.43
C ALA A 152 8.12 0.12 -8.72
N ALA A 153 7.57 1.29 -9.08
CA ALA A 153 8.01 2.06 -10.24
C ALA A 153 9.46 2.54 -10.12
N SER A 154 9.88 2.95 -8.92
CA SER A 154 11.28 3.37 -8.67
C SER A 154 12.24 2.21 -8.83
N ILE A 155 11.92 1.03 -8.29
CA ILE A 155 12.72 -0.18 -8.48
C ILE A 155 12.77 -0.58 -9.96
N GLU A 156 11.63 -0.52 -10.64
CA GLU A 156 11.54 -0.84 -12.06
C GLU A 156 12.41 0.09 -12.91
N ALA A 157 12.44 1.39 -12.61
CA ALA A 157 13.28 2.36 -13.33
C ALA A 157 14.78 2.02 -13.18
N VAL A 158 15.22 1.66 -11.96
CA VAL A 158 16.61 1.23 -11.73
C VAL A 158 16.91 -0.07 -12.47
N ALA A 159 16.02 -1.04 -12.41
CA ALA A 159 16.17 -2.33 -13.07
C ALA A 159 16.22 -2.22 -14.60
N ARG A 160 15.40 -1.35 -15.20
CA ARG A 160 15.47 -1.01 -16.63
C ARG A 160 16.80 -0.38 -17.00
N GLY A 161 17.30 0.54 -16.17
CA GLY A 161 18.63 1.12 -16.34
C GLY A 161 19.73 0.05 -16.41
N TRP A 162 19.64 -0.99 -15.60
CA TRP A 162 20.56 -2.14 -15.69
C TRP A 162 20.42 -2.91 -17.00
N VAL A 163 19.21 -3.21 -17.41
CA VAL A 163 18.97 -3.95 -18.67
C VAL A 163 19.53 -3.20 -19.88
N GLU A 164 19.30 -1.88 -19.93
CA GLU A 164 19.67 -1.02 -21.05
C GLU A 164 21.15 -0.65 -21.10
N ARG A 165 21.74 -0.35 -19.94
CA ARG A 165 23.08 0.25 -19.85
C ARG A 165 24.08 -0.54 -19.02
N ARG A 166 23.65 -1.63 -18.39
CA ARG A 166 24.46 -2.42 -17.42
C ARG A 166 25.01 -1.56 -16.28
N ALA A 167 24.27 -0.53 -15.88
CA ALA A 167 24.64 0.42 -14.85
C ALA A 167 23.48 0.76 -13.94
N VAL A 168 23.79 1.03 -12.68
CA VAL A 168 22.87 1.59 -11.70
C VAL A 168 23.50 2.87 -11.10
N PRO A 169 22.72 3.79 -10.57
CA PRO A 169 23.25 4.95 -9.87
C PRO A 169 24.23 4.53 -8.76
N PRO A 170 25.39 5.21 -8.57
CA PRO A 170 26.41 4.83 -7.59
C PRO A 170 25.87 4.66 -6.17
N ALA A 171 25.02 5.57 -5.71
CA ALA A 171 24.38 5.49 -4.38
C ALA A 171 23.50 4.24 -4.22
N VAL A 172 22.76 3.87 -5.26
CA VAL A 172 21.94 2.65 -5.27
C VAL A 172 22.83 1.41 -5.21
N ARG A 173 23.92 1.39 -5.96
CA ARG A 173 24.92 0.31 -5.92
C ARG A 173 25.49 0.15 -4.52
N GLN A 174 25.98 1.23 -3.94
CA GLN A 174 26.55 1.22 -2.58
C GLN A 174 25.55 0.67 -1.55
N PHE A 175 24.30 1.13 -1.63
CA PHE A 175 23.24 0.66 -0.76
C PHE A 175 22.95 -0.84 -0.92
N LEU A 176 22.77 -1.32 -2.15
CA LEU A 176 22.44 -2.72 -2.43
C LEU A 176 23.59 -3.67 -2.07
N LEU A 177 24.81 -3.27 -2.30
CA LEU A 177 26.00 -4.08 -2.00
C LEU A 177 26.55 -3.85 -0.59
N ARG A 178 25.91 -2.97 0.21
CA ARG A 178 26.39 -2.57 1.54
C ARG A 178 27.85 -2.10 1.53
N GLU A 179 28.25 -1.45 0.45
CA GLU A 179 29.57 -0.83 0.35
C GLU A 179 29.66 0.31 1.38
N PRO A 180 30.84 0.55 1.96
CA PRO A 180 31.03 1.69 2.86
C PRO A 180 30.62 3.00 2.18
N PRO A 181 29.98 3.93 2.90
CA PRO A 181 29.62 5.23 2.33
C PRO A 181 30.88 5.98 1.92
N ASN A 182 30.86 6.54 0.73
CA ASN A 182 31.92 7.41 0.25
C ASN A 182 31.70 8.85 0.77
N ALA A 183 31.99 9.06 2.06
CA ALA A 183 31.91 10.39 2.64
C ALA A 183 33.24 11.09 2.38
N THR A 184 33.29 11.93 1.36
CA THR A 184 34.49 12.72 1.01
C THR A 184 34.97 13.55 2.24
N GLY A 185 36.24 13.46 2.58
CA GLY A 185 36.83 14.21 3.70
C GLY A 185 36.70 13.56 5.07
N HIS A 186 36.14 12.35 5.18
CA HIS A 186 36.04 11.62 6.44
C HIS A 186 36.82 10.31 6.38
N ALA A 187 37.71 10.09 7.35
CA ALA A 187 38.36 8.81 7.52
C ALA A 187 37.38 7.74 8.01
N ALA A 188 37.64 6.47 7.66
CA ALA A 188 36.82 5.36 8.15
C ALA A 188 36.82 5.34 9.69
N GLY A 189 35.65 5.33 10.31
CA GLY A 189 35.44 5.37 11.75
C GLY A 189 35.51 6.76 12.39
N ALA A 190 35.73 7.82 11.62
CA ALA A 190 35.67 9.20 12.15
C ALA A 190 34.22 9.61 12.43
N HIS A 191 34.04 10.51 13.41
CA HIS A 191 32.72 11.09 13.66
C HIS A 191 32.29 11.93 12.46
N LEU A 192 31.05 11.67 11.97
CA LEU A 192 30.47 12.40 10.84
C LEU A 192 30.04 13.82 11.22
N LEU A 193 29.72 14.06 12.50
CA LEU A 193 29.33 15.38 13.01
C LEU A 193 30.56 16.13 13.51
N ALA A 194 30.67 17.41 13.18
CA ALA A 194 31.61 18.32 13.78
C ALA A 194 31.18 18.66 15.23
N PRO A 195 32.10 19.05 16.12
CA PRO A 195 31.78 19.46 17.47
C PRO A 195 30.72 20.59 17.47
N GLY A 196 29.59 20.36 18.14
CA GLY A 196 28.48 21.32 18.21
C GLY A 196 27.55 21.36 17.00
N GLU A 197 27.76 20.53 15.99
CA GLU A 197 26.90 20.42 14.81
C GLU A 197 25.67 19.55 15.10
N THR A 198 24.49 19.96 14.62
CA THR A 198 23.29 19.13 14.70
C THR A 198 23.35 17.99 13.66
N PRO A 199 22.62 16.87 13.86
CA PRO A 199 22.54 15.80 12.87
C PRO A 199 22.05 16.27 11.49
N GLU A 200 21.13 17.24 11.46
CA GLU A 200 20.58 17.84 10.25
C GLU A 200 21.63 18.65 9.48
N ASP A 201 22.39 19.49 10.19
CA ASP A 201 23.45 20.31 9.59
C ASP A 201 24.59 19.41 9.07
N GLY A 202 24.96 18.38 9.85
CA GLY A 202 25.93 17.39 9.44
C GLY A 202 25.53 16.63 8.19
N ALA A 203 24.28 16.19 8.11
CA ALA A 203 23.74 15.54 6.93
C ALA A 203 23.77 16.46 5.71
N LEU A 204 23.34 17.73 5.86
CA LEU A 204 23.37 18.72 4.79
C LEU A 204 24.79 19.01 4.30
N ARG A 205 25.76 19.09 5.20
CA ARG A 205 27.18 19.31 4.86
C ARG A 205 27.74 18.14 4.05
N ILE A 206 27.47 16.90 4.48
CA ILE A 206 27.97 15.69 3.80
C ILE A 206 27.36 15.55 2.41
N VAL A 207 26.07 15.89 2.24
CA VAL A 207 25.38 15.80 0.94
C VAL A 207 25.83 16.90 -0.03
N ARG A 208 26.24 18.08 0.46
CA ARG A 208 26.66 19.23 -0.36
C ARG A 208 28.14 19.25 -0.70
N GLY A 209 28.96 18.54 0.06
CA GLY A 209 30.41 18.43 -0.13
C GLY A 209 30.79 17.41 -1.16
#